data_7692da36140681749a3485757866206d
#
_entry.id   7692da36140681749a3485757866206d
#
_cell.length_a   1.000
_cell.length_b   1.000
_cell.length_c   1.000
_cell.angle_alpha   90.00
_cell.angle_beta   90.00
_cell.angle_gamma   90.00
#
_symmetry.space_group_name_H-M   'P 1'
#
loop_
_entity.id
_entity.type
_entity.pdbx_description
1 polymer ?
#
loop_
_entity_poly.entity_id
_entity_poly.type
_entity_poly.pdbx_seq_one_letter_code
_entity_poly.pdbx_strand_id
1 'polypeptide(L)'
;MLLKKKGIGIFGGSFDPPHEAHLKISKISLKKIGLKKVYWVVTKKNPFKGKPFYSISERVKKSKKILKKNKKIKVVYLDKILSSSRTIHTINYFINKKNHKNLYLIIGSDSLSKFHKWKSWKKIV
;
A
#
# COMPACT_ATOMS: atom_id res chain seq x y z
N MET A 1 14.37 20.60 21.23
CA MET A 1 13.96 19.20 20.99
C MET A 1 13.70 18.98 19.51
N LEU A 2 14.36 17.98 18.95
CA LEU A 2 14.18 17.66 17.54
C LEU A 2 12.97 16.74 17.38
N LEU A 3 11.98 17.17 16.60
CA LEU A 3 10.82 16.36 16.28
C LEU A 3 11.16 15.48 15.07
N LYS A 4 11.01 14.17 15.23
CA LYS A 4 11.15 13.25 14.10
C LYS A 4 10.00 13.50 13.12
N LYS A 5 10.32 13.54 11.83
CA LYS A 5 9.28 13.55 10.80
C LYS A 5 8.50 12.25 10.87
N LYS A 6 7.19 12.34 10.89
CA LYS A 6 6.33 11.16 10.85
C LYS A 6 6.46 10.47 9.50
N GLY A 7 6.45 9.14 9.52
CA GLY A 7 6.56 8.36 8.31
C GLY A 7 5.23 8.20 7.58
N ILE A 8 5.33 7.65 6.38
CA ILE A 8 4.20 7.32 5.52
C ILE A 8 4.18 5.81 5.37
N GLY A 9 3.01 5.20 5.59
CA GLY A 9 2.81 3.78 5.35
C GLY A 9 2.34 3.52 3.94
N ILE A 10 2.87 2.48 3.31
CA ILE A 10 2.43 2.02 1.99
C ILE A 10 1.92 0.60 2.14
N PHE A 11 0.64 0.42 1.92
CA PHE A 11 -0.03 -0.87 1.99
C PHE A 11 -0.45 -1.26 0.58
N GLY A 12 0.40 -2.04 -0.09
CA GLY A 12 0.12 -2.53 -1.44
C GLY A 12 -0.70 -3.81 -1.40
N GLY A 13 -1.60 -3.96 -2.35
CA GLY A 13 -2.39 -5.16 -2.46
C GLY A 13 -3.40 -5.08 -3.59
N SER A 14 -4.04 -6.20 -3.86
CA SER A 14 -5.10 -6.24 -4.86
C SER A 14 -6.41 -5.65 -4.33
N PHE A 15 -6.66 -5.72 -3.02
CA PHE A 15 -7.91 -5.26 -2.39
C PHE A 15 -9.14 -5.82 -3.11
N ASP A 16 -9.19 -7.12 -3.27
CA ASP A 16 -10.13 -7.83 -4.14
C ASP A 16 -10.98 -8.87 -3.38
N PRO A 17 -11.94 -8.46 -2.55
CA PRO A 17 -12.28 -7.09 -2.20
C PRO A 17 -11.46 -6.55 -1.01
N PRO A 18 -11.49 -5.24 -0.77
CA PRO A 18 -10.98 -4.69 0.48
C PRO A 18 -11.92 -5.11 1.63
N HIS A 19 -11.37 -5.25 2.84
CA HIS A 19 -12.19 -5.65 4.00
C HIS A 19 -11.68 -5.04 5.30
N GLU A 20 -12.38 -5.31 6.39
CA GLU A 20 -12.09 -4.74 7.70
C GLU A 20 -10.68 -5.00 8.21
N ALA A 21 -10.07 -6.14 7.85
CA ALA A 21 -8.70 -6.43 8.26
C ALA A 21 -7.70 -5.43 7.66
N HIS A 22 -7.90 -5.02 6.42
CA HIS A 22 -7.06 -3.98 5.79
C HIS A 22 -7.15 -2.68 6.59
N LEU A 23 -8.35 -2.28 6.96
CA LEU A 23 -8.59 -1.07 7.74
C LEU A 23 -7.97 -1.17 9.13
N LYS A 24 -8.15 -2.29 9.81
CA LYS A 24 -7.63 -2.53 11.15
C LYS A 24 -6.11 -2.47 11.18
N ILE A 25 -5.44 -3.12 10.24
CA ILE A 25 -3.97 -3.10 10.11
C ILE A 25 -3.50 -1.65 9.89
N SER A 26 -4.18 -0.91 9.04
CA SER A 26 -3.83 0.48 8.74
C SER A 26 -3.98 1.38 9.97
N LYS A 27 -5.06 1.25 10.71
CA LYS A 27 -5.30 2.00 11.95
C LYS A 27 -4.25 1.68 13.02
N ILE A 28 -3.92 0.41 13.18
CA ILE A 28 -2.88 -0.04 14.13
C ILE A 28 -1.53 0.57 13.74
N SER A 29 -1.18 0.53 12.46
CA SER A 29 0.07 1.09 11.96
C SER A 29 0.15 2.59 12.20
N LEU A 30 -0.93 3.32 11.94
CA LEU A 30 -0.99 4.75 12.22
C LEU A 30 -0.71 5.05 13.69
N LYS A 31 -1.31 4.28 14.59
CA LYS A 31 -1.20 4.49 16.03
C LYS A 31 0.13 4.02 16.60
N LYS A 32 0.53 2.77 16.30
CA LYS A 32 1.70 2.14 16.90
C LYS A 32 3.02 2.72 16.38
N ILE A 33 3.10 3.03 15.10
CA ILE A 33 4.31 3.57 14.48
C ILE A 33 4.28 5.10 14.49
N GLY A 34 3.09 5.69 14.68
CA GLY A 34 2.92 7.13 14.63
C GLY A 34 3.03 7.68 13.22
N LEU A 35 2.47 6.98 12.25
CA LEU A 35 2.52 7.40 10.86
C LEU A 35 1.64 8.63 10.61
N LYS A 36 2.09 9.48 9.70
CA LYS A 36 1.32 10.64 9.25
C LYS A 36 0.13 10.21 8.39
N LYS A 37 0.33 9.21 7.55
CA LYS A 37 -0.64 8.76 6.57
C LYS A 37 -0.33 7.33 6.12
N VAL A 38 -1.36 6.62 5.69
CA VAL A 38 -1.21 5.31 5.03
C VAL A 38 -1.85 5.40 3.66
N TYR A 39 -1.14 4.92 2.64
CA TYR A 39 -1.67 4.80 1.29
C TYR A 39 -1.98 3.34 0.99
N TRP A 40 -3.21 3.09 0.61
CA TRP A 40 -3.62 1.81 0.03
C TRP A 40 -3.32 1.88 -1.46
N VAL A 41 -2.30 1.18 -1.90
CA VAL A 41 -1.90 1.15 -3.30
C VAL A 41 -2.52 -0.08 -3.94
N VAL A 42 -3.58 0.12 -4.69
CA VAL A 42 -4.29 -0.97 -5.38
C VAL A 42 -3.48 -1.39 -6.59
N THR A 43 -3.14 -2.67 -6.70
CA THR A 43 -2.41 -3.21 -7.83
C THR A 43 -3.36 -3.91 -8.79
N LYS A 44 -3.05 -3.85 -10.09
CA LYS A 44 -3.86 -4.47 -11.12
C LYS A 44 -3.99 -5.97 -10.91
N LYS A 45 -2.86 -6.63 -10.65
CA LYS A 45 -2.80 -8.07 -10.47
C LYS A 45 -1.67 -8.42 -9.52
N ASN A 46 -1.97 -9.26 -8.54
CA ASN A 46 -0.94 -9.85 -7.70
C ASN A 46 -0.28 -10.98 -8.51
N PRO A 47 1.06 -10.96 -8.72
CA PRO A 47 1.73 -11.97 -9.53
C PRO A 47 1.62 -13.39 -8.99
N PHE A 48 1.27 -13.54 -7.69
CA PHE A 48 1.15 -14.85 -7.04
C PHE A 48 -0.29 -15.32 -6.87
N LYS A 49 -1.27 -14.51 -7.32
CA LYS A 49 -2.68 -14.88 -7.28
C LYS A 49 -3.23 -14.99 -8.70
N GLY A 50 -4.33 -15.71 -8.84
CA GLY A 50 -5.00 -15.83 -10.12
C GLY A 50 -5.69 -14.54 -10.57
N LYS A 51 -6.60 -14.67 -11.53
CA LYS A 51 -7.35 -13.55 -12.08
C LYS A 51 -8.12 -12.81 -10.98
N PRO A 52 -8.12 -11.46 -10.96
CA PRO A 52 -8.88 -10.68 -9.99
C PRO A 52 -10.38 -10.95 -10.06
N PHE A 53 -11.03 -10.93 -8.90
CA PHE A 53 -12.47 -11.10 -8.79
C PHE A 53 -13.24 -9.86 -9.24
N TYR A 54 -12.78 -8.69 -8.79
CA TYR A 54 -13.38 -7.41 -9.14
C TYR A 54 -12.46 -6.61 -10.05
N SER A 55 -13.05 -5.74 -10.89
CA SER A 55 -12.28 -4.79 -11.69
C SER A 55 -11.53 -3.81 -10.79
N ILE A 56 -10.51 -3.15 -11.34
CA ILE A 56 -9.77 -2.12 -10.60
C ILE A 56 -10.70 -1.00 -10.16
N SER A 57 -11.56 -0.55 -11.06
CA SER A 57 -12.53 0.51 -10.75
C SER A 57 -13.41 0.15 -9.55
N GLU A 58 -13.91 -1.08 -9.52
CA GLU A 58 -14.72 -1.57 -8.40
C GLU A 58 -13.92 -1.67 -7.11
N ARG A 59 -12.69 -2.19 -7.18
CA ARG A 59 -11.82 -2.33 -6.02
C ARG A 59 -11.45 -0.98 -5.40
N VAL A 60 -11.13 0.00 -6.24
CA VAL A 60 -10.86 1.37 -5.78
C VAL A 60 -12.10 1.99 -5.14
N LYS A 61 -13.25 1.83 -5.79
CA LYS A 61 -14.52 2.37 -5.28
C LYS A 61 -14.90 1.75 -3.93
N LYS A 62 -14.78 0.44 -3.82
CA LYS A 62 -15.06 -0.28 -2.56
C LYS A 62 -14.09 0.15 -1.45
N SER A 63 -12.81 0.34 -1.78
CA SER A 63 -11.81 0.79 -0.84
C SER A 63 -12.11 2.20 -0.33
N LYS A 64 -12.46 3.12 -1.22
CA LYS A 64 -12.85 4.47 -0.84
C LYS A 64 -14.09 4.48 0.07
N LYS A 65 -15.02 3.58 -0.18
CA LYS A 65 -16.23 3.46 0.65
C LYS A 65 -15.89 3.03 2.08
N ILE A 66 -15.01 2.04 2.24
CA ILE A 66 -14.55 1.59 3.56
C ILE A 66 -13.81 2.71 4.29
N LEU A 67 -13.03 3.52 3.57
CA LEU A 67 -12.20 4.57 4.13
C LEU A 67 -12.89 5.92 4.28
N LYS A 68 -14.16 6.02 4.00
CA LYS A 68 -14.92 7.28 3.94
C LYS A 68 -14.66 8.24 5.12
N LYS A 69 -14.53 7.72 6.33
CA LYS A 69 -14.32 8.53 7.55
C LYS A 69 -12.86 8.61 7.99
N ASN A 70 -11.94 8.03 7.24
CA ASN A 70 -10.54 7.91 7.65
C ASN A 70 -9.66 8.82 6.80
N LYS A 71 -9.46 10.07 7.25
CA LYS A 71 -8.72 11.09 6.50
C LYS A 71 -7.24 10.78 6.35
N LYS A 72 -6.67 9.97 7.24
CA LYS A 72 -5.24 9.62 7.22
C LYS A 72 -4.93 8.41 6.34
N ILE A 73 -5.94 7.77 5.76
CA ILE A 73 -5.76 6.63 4.88
C ILE A 73 -6.34 6.99 3.52
N LYS A 74 -5.52 6.87 2.48
CA LYS A 74 -5.93 7.19 1.11
C LYS A 74 -5.72 6.03 0.18
N VAL A 75 -6.64 5.86 -0.77
CA VAL A 75 -6.55 4.85 -1.83
C VAL A 75 -5.94 5.48 -3.06
N VAL A 76 -4.93 4.84 -3.64
CA VAL A 76 -4.31 5.28 -4.89
C VAL A 76 -4.15 4.10 -5.83
N TYR A 77 -4.19 4.38 -7.13
CA TYR A 77 -3.92 3.41 -8.19
C TYR A 77 -2.82 3.99 -9.08
N LEU A 78 -1.63 3.41 -8.99
CA LEU A 78 -0.45 3.95 -9.66
C LEU A 78 0.01 3.14 -10.88
N ASP A 79 -0.55 1.95 -11.10
CA ASP A 79 -0.11 1.07 -12.20
C ASP A 79 -0.21 1.76 -13.56
N LYS A 80 -1.22 2.60 -13.77
CA LYS A 80 -1.40 3.34 -15.00
C LYS A 80 -0.28 4.38 -15.21
N ILE A 81 0.15 5.03 -14.13
CA ILE A 81 1.22 6.03 -14.16
C ILE A 81 2.57 5.35 -14.29
N LEU A 82 2.79 4.28 -13.53
CA LEU A 82 4.08 3.56 -13.48
C LEU A 82 4.21 2.50 -14.55
N SER A 83 3.11 2.12 -15.20
CA SER A 83 3.02 0.98 -16.11
C SER A 83 3.54 -0.31 -15.46
N SER A 84 3.39 -0.42 -14.14
CA SER A 84 3.93 -1.52 -13.35
C SER A 84 3.21 -1.65 -12.02
N SER A 85 3.00 -2.89 -11.58
CA SER A 85 2.47 -3.22 -10.25
C SER A 85 3.57 -3.64 -9.28
N ARG A 86 4.83 -3.56 -9.67
CA ARG A 86 5.94 -4.01 -8.82
C ARG A 86 6.15 -3.06 -7.65
N THR A 87 6.30 -3.63 -6.45
CA THR A 87 6.47 -2.85 -5.21
C THR A 87 7.66 -1.90 -5.25
N ILE A 88 8.79 -2.31 -5.83
CA ILE A 88 9.97 -1.45 -5.92
C ILE A 88 9.67 -0.16 -6.71
N HIS A 89 8.86 -0.24 -7.76
CA HIS A 89 8.49 0.93 -8.56
C HIS A 89 7.56 1.86 -7.77
N THR A 90 6.65 1.30 -6.99
CA THR A 90 5.78 2.07 -6.11
C THR A 90 6.59 2.83 -5.07
N ILE A 91 7.53 2.16 -4.42
CA ILE A 91 8.40 2.76 -3.42
C ILE A 91 9.20 3.91 -4.02
N ASN A 92 9.82 3.68 -5.18
CA ASN A 92 10.60 4.72 -5.87
C ASN A 92 9.73 5.93 -6.25
N TYR A 93 8.48 5.70 -6.63
CA TYR A 93 7.53 6.77 -6.93
C TYR A 93 7.34 7.69 -5.72
N PHE A 94 7.10 7.12 -4.53
CA PHE A 94 6.90 7.91 -3.32
C PHE A 94 8.16 8.65 -2.90
N ILE A 95 9.32 8.04 -3.07
CA ILE A 95 10.59 8.68 -2.74
C ILE A 95 10.90 9.82 -3.71
N ASN A 96 10.83 9.58 -5.01
CA ASN A 96 11.31 10.49 -6.03
C ASN A 96 10.29 11.54 -6.46
N LYS A 97 9.03 11.16 -6.64
CA LYS A 97 7.98 12.06 -7.14
C LYS A 97 7.23 12.79 -6.02
N LYS A 98 7.00 12.13 -4.90
CA LYS A 98 6.29 12.71 -3.77
C LYS A 98 7.22 13.17 -2.65
N ASN A 99 8.51 12.95 -2.80
CA ASN A 99 9.55 13.38 -1.84
C ASN A 99 9.32 12.88 -0.41
N HIS A 100 8.73 11.69 -0.27
CA HIS A 100 8.58 11.05 1.03
C HIS A 100 9.82 10.20 1.30
N LYS A 101 10.58 10.53 2.33
CA LYS A 101 11.85 9.85 2.66
C LYS A 101 11.71 8.82 3.75
N ASN A 102 10.66 8.89 4.57
CA ASN A 102 10.46 7.98 5.68
C ASN A 102 9.25 7.09 5.38
N LEU A 103 9.50 5.96 4.72
CA LEU A 103 8.47 5.05 4.26
C LEU A 103 8.47 3.75 5.07
N TYR A 104 7.27 3.25 5.34
CA TYR A 104 7.04 1.95 5.98
C TYR A 104 6.20 1.09 5.06
N LEU A 105 6.71 -0.07 4.68
CA LEU A 105 5.97 -1.01 3.86
C LEU A 105 5.13 -1.90 4.77
N ILE A 106 3.82 -1.91 4.55
CA ILE A 106 2.88 -2.73 5.29
C ILE A 106 2.56 -3.97 4.46
N ILE A 107 2.79 -5.15 5.02
CA ILE A 107 2.61 -6.42 4.32
C ILE A 107 1.75 -7.36 5.17
N GLY A 108 0.81 -8.06 4.51
CA GLY A 108 0.09 -9.14 5.16
C GLY A 108 0.98 -10.37 5.34
N SER A 109 0.60 -11.26 6.25
CA SER A 109 1.38 -12.46 6.55
C SER A 109 1.56 -13.38 5.34
N ASP A 110 0.56 -13.50 4.49
CA ASP A 110 0.63 -14.29 3.26
C ASP A 110 1.63 -13.71 2.25
N SER A 111 1.68 -12.38 2.14
CA SER A 111 2.65 -11.70 1.27
C SER A 111 4.06 -11.80 1.83
N LEU A 112 4.22 -11.76 3.15
CA LEU A 112 5.52 -11.85 3.81
C LEU A 112 6.21 -13.18 3.48
N SER A 113 5.48 -14.28 3.48
CA SER A 113 6.03 -15.60 3.17
C SER A 113 6.56 -15.71 1.74
N LYS A 114 6.09 -14.85 0.83
CA LYS A 114 6.50 -14.82 -0.59
C LYS A 114 7.36 -13.61 -0.93
N PHE A 115 7.73 -12.80 0.04
CA PHE A 115 8.46 -11.55 -0.17
C PHE A 115 9.76 -11.76 -0.93
N HIS A 116 10.48 -12.81 -0.63
CA HIS A 116 11.74 -13.14 -1.32
C HIS A 116 11.59 -13.44 -2.82
N LYS A 117 10.35 -13.69 -3.28
CA LYS A 117 10.04 -13.92 -4.70
C LYS A 117 9.71 -12.64 -5.45
N TRP A 118 9.58 -11.51 -4.74
CA TRP A 118 9.29 -10.23 -5.36
C TRP A 118 10.52 -9.71 -6.10
N LYS A 119 10.27 -9.08 -7.24
CA LYS A 119 11.34 -8.45 -8.02
C LYS A 119 12.07 -7.41 -7.17
N SER A 120 13.40 -7.52 -7.13
CA SER A 120 14.25 -6.58 -6.40
C SER A 120 13.96 -6.50 -4.89
N TRP A 121 13.52 -7.60 -4.27
CA TRP A 121 13.16 -7.60 -2.85
C TRP A 121 14.29 -7.12 -1.93
N LYS A 122 15.56 -7.40 -2.30
CA LYS A 122 16.71 -6.94 -1.52
C LYS A 122 16.89 -5.43 -1.53
N LYS A 123 16.38 -4.75 -2.57
CA LYS A 123 16.42 -3.28 -2.67
C LYS A 123 15.30 -2.62 -1.89
N ILE A 124 14.25 -3.37 -1.55
CA ILE A 124 13.10 -2.87 -0.80
C ILE A 124 13.43 -2.73 0.68
N VAL A 125 14.16 -3.68 1.24
CA VAL A 125 14.51 -3.67 2.67
C VAL A 125 15.68 -2.76 3.00
#